data_2612211d8f199f5ef5538927343a6053
#
_entry.id   2612211d8f199f5ef5538927343a6053
#
_cell.length_a   1.000
_cell.length_b   1.000
_cell.length_c   1.000
_cell.angle_alpha   90.00
_cell.angle_beta   90.00
_cell.angle_gamma   90.00
#
_symmetry.space_group_name_H-M   'P 1'
#
loop_
_entity.id
_entity.type
_entity.pdbx_description
1 polymer ?
#
loop_
_entity_poly.entity_id
_entity_poly.type
_entity_poly.pdbx_seq_one_letter_code
_entity_poly.pdbx_strand_id
1 'polypeptide(L)'
;MARLLRIEFEGAFYHVTLRGNASQPVFLNDKDRSDFLDTLADVVERYWWLCHAYCLMDNHYHLVIETPEANLSKGMRQMNGVYTQIFNREDTADLPQAVL
;
A
#
# COMPACT_ATOMS: atom_id res chain seq x y z
N MET A 1 3.91 18.69 -9.82
CA MET A 1 4.41 18.97 -8.51
C MET A 1 5.71 18.25 -8.24
N ALA A 2 6.55 18.95 -7.61
CA ALA A 2 7.77 18.32 -7.20
C ALA A 2 7.49 17.43 -6.00
N ARG A 3 7.93 16.24 -6.05
CA ARG A 3 7.89 15.36 -4.90
C ARG A 3 9.31 15.06 -4.52
N LEU A 4 9.50 14.81 -3.26
CA LEU A 4 10.84 14.46 -2.80
C LEU A 4 11.27 13.17 -3.46
N LEU A 5 12.48 13.14 -3.90
CA LEU A 5 13.05 11.93 -4.42
C LEU A 5 13.25 10.96 -3.28
N ARG A 6 12.73 9.77 -3.46
CA ARG A 6 12.99 8.70 -2.50
C ARG A 6 14.27 8.02 -2.94
N ILE A 7 15.22 7.99 -2.04
CA ILE A 7 16.47 7.31 -2.32
C ILE A 7 16.25 5.83 -2.10
N GLU A 8 16.50 5.03 -3.11
CA GLU A 8 16.34 3.59 -3.05
C GLU A 8 17.70 2.92 -3.22
N PHE A 9 18.00 2.01 -2.33
CA PHE A 9 19.24 1.25 -2.40
C PHE A 9 19.04 -0.12 -1.76
N GLU A 10 19.91 -1.04 -2.09
CA GLU A 10 19.82 -2.40 -1.59
C GLU A 10 19.90 -2.42 -0.08
N GLY A 11 18.97 -3.14 0.55
CA GLY A 11 18.94 -3.25 1.99
C GLY A 11 18.34 -2.05 2.71
N ALA A 12 17.69 -1.14 2.00
CA ALA A 12 17.09 0.04 2.63
C ALA A 12 15.86 -0.35 3.44
N PHE A 13 15.64 0.38 4.53
CA PHE A 13 14.44 0.25 5.35
C PHE A 13 13.60 1.49 5.18
N TYR A 14 12.28 1.30 5.12
CA TYR A 14 11.34 2.41 4.95
C TYR A 14 10.17 2.28 5.90
N HIS A 15 9.76 3.41 6.44
CA HIS A 15 8.46 3.53 7.07
C HIS A 15 7.54 4.15 6.04
N VAL A 16 6.66 3.34 5.48
CA VAL A 16 5.74 3.77 4.42
C VAL A 16 4.41 4.12 5.05
N THR A 17 3.93 5.31 4.77
CA THR A 17 2.61 5.75 5.23
C THR A 17 1.82 6.22 4.04
N LEU A 18 0.54 5.84 3.99
CA LEU A 18 -0.35 6.32 2.95
C LEU A 18 -1.70 6.65 3.56
N ARG A 19 -2.25 7.79 3.17
CA ARG A 19 -3.53 8.30 3.64
C ARG A 19 -4.50 8.40 2.48
N GLY A 20 -5.78 8.17 2.77
CA GLY A 20 -6.81 8.43 1.77
C GLY A 20 -6.99 9.92 1.54
N ASN A 21 -7.47 10.28 0.37
CA ASN A 21 -7.74 11.68 0.03
C ASN A 21 -8.84 12.24 0.92
N ALA A 22 -8.64 13.45 1.42
CA ALA A 22 -9.64 14.17 2.20
C ALA A 22 -10.18 13.31 3.34
N SER A 23 -9.32 12.52 3.96
CA SER A 23 -9.69 11.61 5.05
C SER A 23 -10.69 10.54 4.66
N GLN A 24 -10.82 10.26 3.37
CA GLN A 24 -11.66 9.15 2.94
C GLN A 24 -11.09 7.83 3.42
N PRO A 25 -11.95 6.84 3.70
CA PRO A 25 -11.47 5.56 4.17
C PRO A 25 -10.65 4.84 3.10
N VAL A 26 -9.60 4.20 3.53
CA VAL A 26 -8.82 3.28 2.71
C VAL A 26 -9.35 1.87 2.89
N PHE A 27 -9.87 1.59 4.09
CA PHE A 27 -10.47 0.30 4.42
C PHE A 27 -11.86 0.56 4.99
N LEU A 28 -12.88 -0.04 4.40
CA LEU A 28 -14.25 0.11 4.90
C LEU A 28 -14.58 -0.96 5.93
N ASN A 29 -13.92 -2.09 5.88
CA ASN A 29 -14.24 -3.22 6.74
C ASN A 29 -13.05 -4.17 6.80
N ASP A 30 -13.22 -5.27 7.53
CA ASP A 30 -12.16 -6.25 7.69
C ASP A 30 -11.84 -6.99 6.41
N LYS A 31 -12.83 -7.14 5.52
CA LYS A 31 -12.56 -7.74 4.23
C LYS A 31 -11.57 -6.91 3.42
N ASP A 32 -11.71 -5.60 3.46
CA ASP A 32 -10.77 -4.71 2.77
C ASP A 32 -9.37 -4.86 3.36
N ARG A 33 -9.27 -4.97 4.67
CA ARG A 33 -7.96 -5.17 5.31
C ARG A 33 -7.35 -6.50 4.90
N SER A 34 -8.17 -7.53 4.84
CA SER A 34 -7.72 -8.85 4.41
C SER A 34 -7.26 -8.82 2.94
N ASP A 35 -8.02 -8.15 2.09
CA ASP A 35 -7.65 -8.00 0.68
C ASP A 35 -6.32 -7.24 0.53
N PHE A 36 -6.15 -6.21 1.34
CA PHE A 36 -4.89 -5.45 1.33
C PHE A 36 -3.72 -6.33 1.76
N LEU A 37 -3.89 -7.11 2.81
CA LEU A 37 -2.82 -7.97 3.30
C LEU A 37 -2.47 -9.07 2.31
N ASP A 38 -3.48 -9.61 1.62
CA ASP A 38 -3.23 -10.60 0.56
C ASP A 38 -2.42 -9.96 -0.57
N THR A 39 -2.78 -8.74 -0.95
CA THR A 39 -2.05 -8.01 -1.98
C THR A 39 -0.62 -7.71 -1.53
N LEU A 40 -0.46 -7.30 -0.28
CA LEU A 40 0.87 -7.04 0.28
C LEU A 40 1.71 -8.31 0.27
N ALA A 41 1.11 -9.44 0.63
CA ALA A 41 1.84 -10.71 0.63
C ALA A 41 2.35 -11.06 -0.77
N ASP A 42 1.52 -10.85 -1.79
CA ASP A 42 1.92 -11.09 -3.17
C ASP A 42 3.07 -10.18 -3.60
N VAL A 43 3.00 -8.91 -3.22
CA VAL A 43 4.03 -7.95 -3.56
C VAL A 43 5.33 -8.28 -2.83
N VAL A 44 5.24 -8.61 -1.56
CA VAL A 44 6.40 -9.01 -0.76
C VAL A 44 7.12 -10.19 -1.43
N GLU A 45 6.37 -11.17 -1.86
CA GLU A 45 6.97 -12.32 -2.52
C GLU A 45 7.56 -11.96 -3.88
N ARG A 46 6.80 -11.21 -4.67
CA ARG A 46 7.21 -10.88 -6.04
C ARG A 46 8.44 -9.99 -6.10
N TYR A 47 8.54 -9.03 -5.17
CA TYR A 47 9.61 -8.04 -5.19
C TYR A 47 10.70 -8.31 -4.15
N TRP A 48 10.62 -9.43 -3.47
CA TRP A 48 11.62 -9.84 -2.48
C TRP A 48 11.75 -8.86 -1.33
N TRP A 49 10.62 -8.32 -0.90
CA TRP A 49 10.56 -7.42 0.24
C TRP A 49 10.54 -8.22 1.54
N LEU A 50 10.92 -7.54 2.62
CA LEU A 50 10.67 -8.02 3.97
C LEU A 50 9.75 -7.02 4.63
N CYS A 51 8.57 -7.47 5.04
CA CYS A 51 7.64 -6.61 5.77
C CYS A 51 7.79 -6.92 7.24
N HIS A 52 8.35 -5.98 7.99
CA HIS A 52 8.66 -6.19 9.40
C HIS A 52 7.48 -5.85 10.31
N ALA A 53 6.62 -4.96 9.88
CA ALA A 53 5.46 -4.55 10.68
C ALA A 53 4.46 -3.83 9.80
N TYR A 54 3.21 -3.82 10.26
CA TYR A 54 2.18 -3.03 9.59
C TYR A 54 1.13 -2.59 10.59
N CYS A 55 0.40 -1.53 10.22
CA CYS A 55 -0.73 -1.05 11.00
C CYS A 55 -1.75 -0.50 10.01
N LEU A 56 -2.96 -1.04 10.06
CA LEU A 56 -4.02 -0.67 9.12
C LEU A 56 -5.10 0.11 9.88
N MET A 57 -5.14 1.41 9.64
CA MET A 57 -6.16 2.29 10.21
C MET A 57 -7.25 2.50 9.17
N ASP A 58 -8.38 3.04 9.57
CA ASP A 58 -9.51 3.20 8.64
C ASP A 58 -9.14 4.02 7.42
N ASN A 59 -8.40 5.10 7.61
CA ASN A 59 -8.12 6.04 6.52
C ASN A 59 -6.65 6.15 6.17
N HIS A 60 -5.80 5.29 6.71
CA HIS A 60 -4.39 5.28 6.35
C HIS A 60 -3.76 3.98 6.83
N TYR A 61 -2.54 3.73 6.35
CA TYR A 61 -1.78 2.59 6.83
C TYR A 61 -0.32 2.95 7.01
N HIS A 62 0.36 2.12 7.79
CA HIS A 62 1.80 2.21 8.02
C HIS A 62 2.40 0.85 7.75
N LEU A 63 3.52 0.83 7.05
CA LEU A 63 4.29 -0.39 6.80
C LEU A 63 5.75 -0.11 7.11
N VAL A 64 6.44 -1.12 7.63
CA VAL A 64 7.89 -1.06 7.75
C VAL A 64 8.44 -2.10 6.79
N ILE A 65 9.08 -1.64 5.73
CA ILE A 65 9.51 -2.47 4.61
C ILE A 65 11.02 -2.37 4.46
N GLU A 66 11.63 -3.52 4.27
CA GLU A 66 13.04 -3.58 3.85
C GLU A 66 13.07 -4.08 2.41
N THR A 67 13.87 -3.44 1.56
CA THR A 67 13.95 -3.78 0.15
C THR A 67 15.34 -4.22 -0.23
N PRO A 68 15.62 -5.53 -0.16
CA PRO A 68 16.94 -6.02 -0.57
C PRO A 68 17.31 -5.67 -2.01
N GLU A 69 16.30 -5.52 -2.88
CA GLU A 69 16.49 -5.30 -4.31
C GLU A 69 16.31 -3.84 -4.75
N ALA A 70 16.23 -2.91 -3.82
CA ALA A 70 16.11 -1.47 -4.14
C ALA A 70 14.93 -1.17 -5.06
N ASN A 71 13.77 -1.74 -4.77
CA ASN A 71 12.60 -1.66 -5.68
C ASN A 71 11.32 -1.21 -5.00
N LEU A 72 11.42 -0.34 -4.00
CA LEU A 72 10.23 0.08 -3.26
C LEU A 72 9.18 0.71 -4.15
N SER A 73 9.59 1.61 -5.04
CA SER A 73 8.63 2.33 -5.90
C SER A 73 7.86 1.37 -6.81
N LYS A 74 8.54 0.39 -7.37
CA LYS A 74 7.87 -0.61 -8.22
C LYS A 74 6.84 -1.40 -7.43
N GLY A 75 7.21 -1.88 -6.27
CA GLY A 75 6.31 -2.68 -5.45
C GLY A 75 5.14 -1.86 -4.94
N MET A 76 5.37 -0.61 -4.54
CA MET A 76 4.29 0.25 -4.08
C MET A 76 3.30 0.55 -5.21
N ARG A 77 3.80 0.77 -6.41
CA ARG A 77 2.92 1.00 -7.55
C ARG A 77 2.03 -0.21 -7.81
N GLN A 78 2.62 -1.39 -7.77
CA GLN A 78 1.87 -2.63 -7.96
C GLN A 78 0.81 -2.80 -6.87
N MET A 79 1.22 -2.62 -5.62
CA MET A 79 0.33 -2.83 -4.49
C MET A 79 -0.86 -1.87 -4.52
N ASN A 80 -0.58 -0.59 -4.70
CA ASN A 80 -1.63 0.42 -4.69
C ASN A 80 -2.55 0.25 -5.88
N GLY A 81 -2.01 -0.09 -7.04
CA GLY A 81 -2.82 -0.31 -8.23
C GLY A 81 -3.77 -1.48 -8.08
N VAL A 82 -3.27 -2.61 -7.59
CA VAL A 82 -4.09 -3.81 -7.42
C VAL A 82 -5.13 -3.59 -6.34
N TYR A 83 -4.73 -3.05 -5.19
CA TYR A 83 -5.69 -2.84 -4.11
C TYR A 83 -6.77 -1.84 -4.50
N THR A 84 -6.41 -0.78 -5.20
CA THR A 84 -7.39 0.21 -5.65
C THR A 84 -8.44 -0.44 -6.55
N GLN A 85 -8.02 -1.31 -7.45
CA GLN A 85 -8.96 -2.02 -8.32
C GLN A 85 -9.90 -2.91 -7.51
N ILE A 86 -9.37 -3.65 -6.55
CA ILE A 86 -10.21 -4.52 -5.72
C ILE A 86 -11.19 -3.70 -4.91
N PHE A 87 -10.70 -2.65 -4.26
CA PHE A 87 -11.54 -1.79 -3.43
C PHE A 87 -12.67 -1.17 -4.24
N ASN A 88 -12.37 -0.62 -5.39
CA ASN A 88 -13.37 0.06 -6.22
C ASN A 88 -14.39 -0.92 -6.78
N ARG A 89 -13.97 -2.14 -7.08
CA ARG A 89 -14.87 -3.12 -7.66
C ARG A 89 -15.84 -3.67 -6.64
N GLU A 90 -15.39 -3.87 -5.40
CA GLU A 90 -16.19 -4.58 -4.39
C GLU A 90 -16.91 -3.66 -3.44
N ASP A 91 -16.39 -2.47 -3.18
CA ASP A 91 -16.88 -1.65 -2.08
C ASP A 91 -17.45 -0.31 -2.49
N THR A 92 -17.32 0.08 -3.73
CA THR A 92 -17.53 1.49 -4.06
C THR A 92 -18.46 1.72 -5.22
N ALA A 93 -19.45 0.86 -5.40
CA ALA A 93 -20.45 1.14 -6.44
C ALA A 93 -21.03 2.53 -6.26
N ASP A 94 -21.23 2.94 -5.02
CA ASP A 94 -21.87 4.21 -4.69
C ASP A 94 -20.98 5.17 -3.94
N LEU A 95 -19.68 4.90 -3.87
CA LEU A 95 -18.76 5.73 -3.11
C LEU A 95 -17.76 6.36 -4.04
N PRO A 96 -17.18 7.52 -3.65
CA PRO A 96 -16.05 8.05 -4.38
C PRO A 96 -14.94 7.02 -4.40
N GLN A 97 -14.21 6.99 -5.49
CA GLN A 97 -13.10 6.06 -5.60
C GLN A 97 -12.05 6.34 -4.56
N ALA A 98 -11.51 5.29 -3.98
CA ALA A 98 -10.34 5.43 -3.15
C ALA A 98 -9.17 5.80 -4.03
N VAL A 99 -8.35 6.71 -3.56
CA VAL A 99 -7.17 7.15 -4.27
C VAL A 99 -5.97 6.79 -3.43
N LEU A 100 -5.20 5.89 -3.93
CA LEU A 100 -4.02 5.40 -3.22
C LEU A 100 -2.75 5.86 -3.90
#